data_77eb98b49d33114e7b2a020d59eb9376
#
_entry.id   77eb98b49d33114e7b2a020d59eb9376
#
_cell.length_a   1.000
_cell.length_b   1.000
_cell.length_c   1.000
_cell.angle_alpha   90.00
_cell.angle_beta   90.00
_cell.angle_gamma   90.00
#
_symmetry.space_group_name_H-M   'P 1'
#
loop_
_entity.id
_entity.type
_entity.pdbx_description
1 polymer ?
#
loop_
_entity_poly.entity_id
_entity_poly.type
_entity_poly.pdbx_seq_one_letter_code
_entity_poly.pdbx_strand_id
1 'polypeptide(L)'
;MTEIFVFIIALVFLVGSISLALPSKSSKEKSKVRMRAKMLGCKISSTLYGKNTFKNINSIDVSYQIKNNSSFKEGHFIRDKEQFILYSPVQLKYQNGFEKMILSINNISPYLDEIIFSNANISFLWNEKKGISNLKLILEKINNL
;
A
#
# COMPACT_ATOMS: atom_id res chain seq x y z
N MET A 1 -46.41 -14.66 -28.71
CA MET A 1 -45.24 -13.94 -29.32
C MET A 1 -44.73 -12.83 -28.43
N THR A 2 -45.56 -11.91 -28.02
CA THR A 2 -45.18 -10.77 -27.14
C THR A 2 -44.66 -11.22 -25.78
N GLU A 3 -45.21 -12.24 -25.17
CA GLU A 3 -44.79 -12.75 -23.84
C GLU A 3 -43.37 -13.31 -23.86
N ILE A 4 -43.02 -14.07 -24.93
CA ILE A 4 -41.67 -14.63 -25.11
C ILE A 4 -40.66 -13.50 -25.30
N PHE A 5 -41.03 -12.45 -26.00
CA PHE A 5 -40.14 -11.30 -26.25
C PHE A 5 -39.85 -10.52 -24.97
N VAL A 6 -40.88 -10.30 -24.12
CA VAL A 6 -40.74 -9.68 -22.81
C VAL A 6 -39.85 -10.53 -21.91
N PHE A 7 -40.03 -11.85 -21.88
CA PHE A 7 -39.20 -12.75 -21.12
C PHE A 7 -37.73 -12.72 -21.52
N ILE A 8 -37.44 -12.70 -22.84
CA ILE A 8 -36.07 -12.59 -23.38
C ILE A 8 -35.43 -11.27 -22.94
N ILE A 9 -36.14 -10.15 -23.05
CA ILE A 9 -35.64 -8.83 -22.62
C ILE A 9 -35.35 -8.83 -21.14
N ALA A 10 -36.25 -9.34 -20.30
CA ALA A 10 -36.03 -9.43 -18.84
C ALA A 10 -34.79 -10.28 -18.52
N LEU A 11 -34.57 -11.37 -19.22
CA LEU A 11 -33.45 -12.28 -19.03
C LEU A 11 -32.12 -11.61 -19.41
N VAL A 12 -32.09 -10.85 -20.52
CA VAL A 12 -30.93 -10.06 -20.96
C VAL A 12 -30.59 -8.97 -19.93
N PHE A 13 -31.58 -8.26 -19.39
CA PHE A 13 -31.37 -7.27 -18.33
C PHE A 13 -30.84 -7.93 -17.05
N LEU A 14 -31.32 -9.10 -16.67
CA LEU A 14 -30.87 -9.83 -15.49
C LEU A 14 -29.41 -10.28 -15.64
N VAL A 15 -29.05 -10.88 -16.76
CA VAL A 15 -27.67 -11.30 -17.05
C VAL A 15 -26.74 -10.10 -17.16
N GLY A 16 -27.17 -9.01 -17.79
CA GLY A 16 -26.40 -7.78 -17.89
C GLY A 16 -26.11 -7.15 -16.52
N SER A 17 -27.12 -7.07 -15.65
CA SER A 17 -26.96 -6.52 -14.30
C SER A 17 -26.02 -7.37 -13.41
N ILE A 18 -26.08 -8.69 -13.51
CA ILE A 18 -25.17 -9.59 -12.78
C ILE A 18 -23.72 -9.39 -13.28
N SER A 19 -23.52 -9.26 -14.59
CA SER A 19 -22.18 -9.06 -15.18
C SER A 19 -21.53 -7.76 -14.72
N LEU A 20 -22.32 -6.70 -14.52
CA LEU A 20 -21.84 -5.42 -14.01
C LEU A 20 -21.54 -5.46 -12.51
N ALA A 21 -22.23 -6.33 -11.75
CA ALA A 21 -22.04 -6.49 -10.31
C ALA A 21 -20.82 -7.36 -9.94
N LEU A 22 -20.29 -8.14 -10.89
CA LEU A 22 -19.14 -8.99 -10.63
C LEU A 22 -17.85 -8.14 -10.50
N PRO A 23 -17.08 -8.33 -9.40
CA PRO A 23 -15.83 -7.59 -9.24
C PRO A 23 -14.83 -7.98 -10.34
N SER A 24 -14.15 -6.98 -10.87
CA SER A 24 -13.12 -7.18 -11.90
C SER A 24 -12.01 -8.12 -11.41
N LYS A 25 -11.31 -8.78 -12.35
CA LYS A 25 -10.15 -9.64 -12.03
C LYS A 25 -9.12 -8.90 -11.19
N SER A 26 -8.83 -7.64 -11.54
CA SER A 26 -7.91 -6.78 -10.80
C SER A 26 -8.37 -6.52 -9.37
N SER A 27 -9.66 -6.30 -9.14
CA SER A 27 -10.23 -6.10 -7.80
C SER A 27 -10.12 -7.36 -6.94
N LYS A 28 -10.35 -8.54 -7.52
CA LYS A 28 -10.19 -9.82 -6.83
C LYS A 28 -8.75 -10.08 -6.42
N GLU A 29 -7.78 -9.78 -7.29
CA GLU A 29 -6.35 -9.91 -6.98
C GLU A 29 -5.92 -8.97 -5.84
N LYS A 30 -6.32 -7.70 -5.88
CA LYS A 30 -6.06 -6.74 -4.80
C LYS A 30 -6.67 -7.24 -3.47
N SER A 31 -7.90 -7.74 -3.48
CA SER A 31 -8.55 -8.28 -2.30
C SER A 31 -7.79 -9.46 -1.69
N LYS A 32 -7.28 -10.38 -2.52
CA LYS A 32 -6.44 -11.50 -2.06
C LYS A 32 -5.14 -11.02 -1.43
N VAL A 33 -4.46 -10.03 -2.04
CA VAL A 33 -3.23 -9.44 -1.50
C VAL A 33 -3.51 -8.81 -0.14
N ARG A 34 -4.57 -8.02 -0.01
CA ARG A 34 -4.97 -7.36 1.24
C ARG A 34 -5.32 -8.35 2.34
N MET A 35 -6.03 -9.42 2.00
CA MET A 35 -6.35 -10.47 2.96
C MET A 35 -5.09 -11.16 3.49
N ARG A 36 -4.16 -11.53 2.62
CA ARG A 36 -2.88 -12.13 3.01
C ARG A 36 -2.00 -11.17 3.80
N ALA A 37 -1.99 -9.89 3.45
CA ALA A 37 -1.29 -8.86 4.20
C ALA A 37 -1.78 -8.76 5.66
N LYS A 38 -3.10 -8.81 5.87
CA LYS A 38 -3.67 -8.86 7.22
C LYS A 38 -3.21 -10.10 8.01
N MET A 39 -3.11 -11.24 7.36
CA MET A 39 -2.58 -12.47 7.99
C MET A 39 -1.10 -12.34 8.35
N LEU A 40 -0.33 -11.50 7.65
CA LEU A 40 1.07 -11.18 7.94
C LEU A 40 1.21 -10.06 9.01
N GLY A 41 0.13 -9.62 9.62
CA GLY A 41 0.13 -8.61 10.67
C GLY A 41 0.04 -7.16 10.18
N CYS A 42 -0.20 -6.94 8.89
CA CYS A 42 -0.40 -5.59 8.37
C CYS A 42 -1.81 -5.08 8.69
N LYS A 43 -1.89 -3.84 9.14
CA LYS A 43 -3.13 -3.06 9.13
C LYS A 43 -3.22 -2.31 7.82
N ILE A 44 -4.40 -2.27 7.22
CA ILE A 44 -4.66 -1.58 5.95
C ILE A 44 -5.67 -0.48 6.20
N SER A 45 -5.32 0.74 5.83
CA SER A 45 -6.15 1.93 5.99
C SER A 45 -6.28 2.68 4.67
N SER A 46 -7.41 3.36 4.47
CA SER A 46 -7.53 4.30 3.35
C SER A 46 -6.57 5.47 3.54
N THR A 47 -5.91 5.88 2.47
CA THR A 47 -5.04 7.07 2.47
C THR A 47 -5.83 8.37 2.59
N LEU A 48 -7.12 8.35 2.21
CA LEU A 48 -8.00 9.52 2.23
C LEU A 48 -8.45 9.93 3.64
N TYR A 49 -8.50 8.98 4.59
CA TYR A 49 -9.09 9.18 5.92
C TYR A 49 -8.16 8.82 7.08
N GLY A 50 -6.88 8.60 6.82
CA GLY A 50 -5.91 8.22 7.85
C GLY A 50 -5.30 9.41 8.59
N LYS A 51 -4.77 9.15 9.80
CA LYS A 51 -3.92 10.10 10.53
C LYS A 51 -2.56 10.34 9.87
N ASN A 52 -2.20 9.50 8.92
CA ASN A 52 -0.92 9.57 8.22
C ASN A 52 -1.03 10.53 7.04
N THR A 53 -0.19 11.56 7.04
CA THR A 53 -0.15 12.60 6.02
C THR A 53 0.77 12.19 4.87
N PHE A 54 0.42 11.15 4.13
CA PHE A 54 1.13 10.77 2.92
C PHE A 54 1.03 11.85 1.84
N LYS A 55 2.06 12.00 1.04
CA LYS A 55 2.11 12.97 -0.08
C LYS A 55 1.64 12.37 -1.39
N ASN A 56 1.89 11.09 -1.61
CA ASN A 56 1.50 10.36 -2.83
C ASN A 56 0.08 9.76 -2.78
N ILE A 57 -0.86 10.43 -2.13
CA ILE A 57 -2.25 9.97 -1.95
C ILE A 57 -3.00 9.73 -3.27
N ASN A 58 -2.65 10.49 -4.31
CA ASN A 58 -3.38 10.45 -5.59
C ASN A 58 -3.11 9.19 -6.42
N SER A 59 -2.04 8.47 -6.12
CA SER A 59 -1.63 7.29 -6.88
C SER A 59 -1.99 5.96 -6.21
N ILE A 60 -2.26 5.97 -4.89
CA ILE A 60 -2.46 4.78 -4.08
C ILE A 60 -3.61 4.98 -3.08
N ASP A 61 -4.61 4.12 -3.16
CA ASP A 61 -5.86 4.22 -2.40
C ASP A 61 -5.72 3.81 -0.93
N VAL A 62 -4.73 3.00 -0.61
CA VAL A 62 -4.56 2.40 0.71
C VAL A 62 -3.12 2.45 1.19
N SER A 63 -2.95 2.63 2.48
CA SER A 63 -1.67 2.50 3.18
C SER A 63 -1.62 1.21 3.99
N TYR A 64 -0.41 0.68 4.13
CA TYR A 64 -0.10 -0.48 4.95
C TYR A 64 0.63 -0.02 6.19
N GLN A 65 0.31 -0.62 7.32
CA GLN A 65 0.91 -0.30 8.60
C GLN A 65 1.31 -1.57 9.33
N ILE A 66 2.52 -1.56 9.89
CA ILE A 66 3.04 -2.62 10.75
C ILE A 66 3.58 -2.02 12.05
N LYS A 67 3.80 -2.86 13.06
CA LYS A 67 4.48 -2.45 14.29
C LYS A 67 5.92 -2.06 13.99
N ASN A 68 6.38 -0.98 14.61
CA ASN A 68 7.76 -0.54 14.47
C ASN A 68 8.67 -1.33 15.43
N ASN A 69 9.40 -2.28 14.89
CA ASN A 69 10.44 -3.04 15.59
C ASN A 69 11.86 -2.58 15.18
N SER A 70 11.97 -1.57 14.30
CA SER A 70 13.25 -1.05 13.82
C SER A 70 13.91 -0.12 14.83
N SER A 71 15.17 0.21 14.58
CA SER A 71 15.92 1.22 15.32
C SER A 71 15.44 2.64 15.07
N PHE A 72 14.69 2.87 13.99
CA PHE A 72 14.21 4.19 13.57
C PHE A 72 12.89 4.54 14.26
N LYS A 73 12.87 5.63 15.02
CA LYS A 73 11.71 6.05 15.80
C LYS A 73 10.83 7.09 15.14
N GLU A 74 11.38 7.82 14.20
CA GLU A 74 10.67 8.83 13.41
C GLU A 74 11.30 9.00 12.05
N GLY A 75 10.55 9.52 11.10
CA GLY A 75 11.03 9.86 9.76
C GLY A 75 9.98 9.63 8.70
N HIS A 76 9.87 10.57 7.79
CA HIS A 76 9.00 10.52 6.63
C HIS A 76 9.86 10.62 5.38
N PHE A 77 9.87 9.55 4.58
CA PHE A 77 10.69 9.43 3.38
C PHE A 77 9.80 9.22 2.17
N ILE A 78 10.12 9.94 1.11
CA ILE A 78 9.42 9.89 -0.17
C ILE A 78 10.41 9.42 -1.22
N ARG A 79 9.99 8.50 -2.10
CA ARG A 79 10.82 8.07 -3.22
C ARG A 79 10.88 9.16 -4.29
N ASP A 80 12.10 9.58 -4.62
CA ASP A 80 12.41 10.37 -5.79
C ASP A 80 13.27 9.53 -6.75
N LYS A 81 12.70 9.17 -7.90
CA LYS A 81 13.30 8.24 -8.87
C LYS A 81 13.63 6.88 -8.23
N GLU A 82 14.88 6.64 -7.90
CA GLU A 82 15.37 5.38 -7.35
C GLU A 82 15.77 5.45 -5.88
N GLN A 83 15.76 6.64 -5.28
CA GLN A 83 16.21 6.86 -3.90
C GLN A 83 15.12 7.50 -3.05
N PHE A 84 15.23 7.26 -1.74
CA PHE A 84 14.41 7.96 -0.77
C PHE A 84 15.04 9.29 -0.38
N ILE A 85 14.22 10.31 -0.33
CA ILE A 85 14.57 11.61 0.24
C ILE A 85 13.80 11.81 1.56
N LEU A 86 14.46 12.41 2.54
CA LEU A 86 13.82 12.77 3.80
C LEU A 86 12.90 13.98 3.55
N TYR A 87 11.61 13.79 3.83
CA TYR A 87 10.61 14.86 3.79
C TYR A 87 10.51 15.59 5.14
N SER A 88 10.42 14.84 6.24
CA SER A 88 10.36 15.40 7.61
C SER A 88 10.74 14.33 8.66
N PRO A 89 11.16 14.74 9.86
CA PRO A 89 11.60 16.08 10.23
C PRO A 89 13.01 16.39 9.71
N VAL A 90 13.24 17.63 9.29
CA VAL A 90 14.53 18.04 8.69
C VAL A 90 15.70 17.85 9.65
N GLN A 91 15.46 17.96 10.96
CA GLN A 91 16.48 17.78 12.01
C GLN A 91 17.13 16.39 11.98
N LEU A 92 16.45 15.40 11.44
CA LEU A 92 16.98 14.04 11.32
C LEU A 92 18.28 13.98 10.51
N LYS A 93 18.43 14.88 9.52
CA LYS A 93 19.64 14.98 8.67
C LYS A 93 20.91 15.30 9.46
N TYR A 94 20.76 15.93 10.62
CA TYR A 94 21.88 16.37 11.47
C TYR A 94 22.17 15.38 12.61
N GLN A 95 21.43 14.30 12.71
CA GLN A 95 21.66 13.27 13.71
C GLN A 95 22.79 12.34 13.29
N ASN A 96 23.57 11.91 14.27
CA ASN A 96 24.60 10.89 14.06
C ASN A 96 23.95 9.59 13.55
N GLY A 97 24.48 9.06 12.46
CA GLY A 97 23.97 7.82 11.87
C GLY A 97 22.91 8.00 10.76
N PHE A 98 22.53 9.23 10.42
CA PHE A 98 21.58 9.50 9.33
C PHE A 98 22.02 8.89 7.99
N GLU A 99 23.31 8.95 7.66
CA GLU A 99 23.84 8.36 6.41
C GLU A 99 23.63 6.85 6.36
N LYS A 100 23.86 6.13 7.49
CA LYS A 100 23.59 4.70 7.57
C LYS A 100 22.10 4.41 7.44
N MET A 101 21.28 5.22 8.07
CA MET A 101 19.81 5.14 7.98
C MET A 101 19.32 5.27 6.54
N ILE A 102 19.75 6.31 5.83
CA ILE A 102 19.32 6.54 4.45
C ILE A 102 19.80 5.45 3.50
N LEU A 103 21.00 4.91 3.69
CA LEU A 103 21.50 3.78 2.94
C LEU A 103 20.65 2.52 3.16
N SER A 104 20.30 2.23 4.40
CA SER A 104 19.43 1.08 4.74
C SER A 104 18.05 1.22 4.11
N ILE A 105 17.46 2.42 4.18
CA ILE A 105 16.14 2.70 3.60
C ILE A 105 16.18 2.66 2.07
N ASN A 106 17.26 3.10 1.44
CA ASN A 106 17.41 3.04 -0.02
C ASN A 106 17.40 1.62 -0.58
N ASN A 107 17.77 0.61 0.21
CA ASN A 107 17.63 -0.79 -0.18
C ASN A 107 16.17 -1.23 -0.38
N ILE A 108 15.21 -0.47 0.15
CA ILE A 108 13.77 -0.72 0.03
C ILE A 108 13.15 0.17 -1.05
N SER A 109 13.82 1.20 -1.50
CA SER A 109 13.27 2.19 -2.44
C SER A 109 12.65 1.61 -3.72
N PRO A 110 13.14 0.50 -4.33
CA PRO A 110 12.52 -0.07 -5.53
C PRO A 110 11.12 -0.65 -5.28
N TYR A 111 10.77 -0.88 -4.02
CA TYR A 111 9.54 -1.59 -3.62
C TYR A 111 8.46 -0.68 -3.06
N LEU A 112 8.84 0.47 -2.52
CA LEU A 112 7.96 1.42 -1.83
C LEU A 112 7.93 2.77 -2.54
N ASP A 113 6.80 3.46 -2.43
CA ASP A 113 6.68 4.83 -2.92
C ASP A 113 6.88 5.85 -1.81
N GLU A 114 6.46 5.53 -0.59
CA GLU A 114 6.56 6.41 0.57
C GLU A 114 6.55 5.58 1.86
N ILE A 115 7.32 6.00 2.86
CA ILE A 115 7.39 5.34 4.17
C ILE A 115 7.46 6.37 5.30
N ILE A 116 6.69 6.11 6.35
CA ILE A 116 6.62 6.94 7.56
C ILE A 116 6.93 6.08 8.77
N PHE A 117 7.96 6.44 9.49
CA PHE A 117 8.31 5.85 10.79
C PHE A 117 7.69 6.67 11.91
N SER A 118 7.10 6.00 12.88
CA SER A 118 6.70 6.55 14.16
C SER A 118 7.16 5.60 15.27
N ASN A 119 7.13 6.05 16.53
CA ASN A 119 7.56 5.22 17.65
C ASN A 119 6.88 3.84 17.69
N ALA A 120 5.59 3.80 17.39
CA ALA A 120 4.80 2.58 17.50
C ALA A 120 4.65 1.80 16.19
N ASN A 121 4.65 2.50 15.06
CA ASN A 121 4.26 1.92 13.78
C ASN A 121 5.12 2.43 12.63
N ILE A 122 5.21 1.61 11.59
CA ILE A 122 5.74 1.97 10.28
C ILE A 122 4.58 1.91 9.29
N SER A 123 4.33 3.00 8.59
CA SER A 123 3.28 3.09 7.56
C SER A 123 3.92 3.31 6.20
N PHE A 124 3.43 2.61 5.19
CA PHE A 124 4.04 2.69 3.85
C PHE A 124 3.02 2.57 2.72
N LEU A 125 3.38 3.14 1.58
CA LEU A 125 2.68 3.03 0.32
C LEU A 125 3.48 2.17 -0.65
N TRP A 126 2.80 1.23 -1.31
CA TRP A 126 3.40 0.36 -2.30
C TRP A 126 2.40 -0.05 -3.37
N ASN A 127 2.88 -0.52 -4.50
CA ASN A 127 2.03 -0.94 -5.60
C ASN A 127 1.55 -2.38 -5.41
N GLU A 128 0.28 -2.56 -5.02
CA GLU A 128 -0.36 -3.87 -4.81
C GLU A 128 -0.36 -4.78 -6.04
N LYS A 129 -0.24 -4.21 -7.26
CA LYS A 129 -0.16 -5.00 -8.50
C LYS A 129 1.08 -5.89 -8.58
N LYS A 130 2.13 -5.56 -7.80
CA LYS A 130 3.35 -6.37 -7.71
C LYS A 130 3.17 -7.67 -6.93
N GLY A 131 2.04 -7.86 -6.25
CA GLY A 131 1.64 -9.10 -5.61
C GLY A 131 2.25 -9.36 -4.24
N ILE A 132 1.80 -10.45 -3.63
CA ILE A 132 2.16 -10.81 -2.25
C ILE A 132 3.64 -11.12 -2.03
N SER A 133 4.32 -11.64 -3.04
CA SER A 133 5.77 -11.93 -2.97
C SER A 133 6.56 -10.66 -2.71
N ASN A 134 6.18 -9.57 -3.38
CA ASN A 134 6.79 -8.27 -3.21
C ASN A 134 6.53 -7.69 -1.82
N LEU A 135 5.31 -7.87 -1.29
CA LEU A 135 4.99 -7.46 0.07
C LEU A 135 5.84 -8.20 1.10
N LYS A 136 6.05 -9.50 0.94
CA LYS A 136 6.91 -10.28 1.84
C LYS A 136 8.35 -9.76 1.83
N LEU A 137 8.90 -9.43 0.67
CA LEU A 137 10.23 -8.80 0.55
C LEU A 137 10.29 -7.44 1.25
N ILE A 138 9.25 -6.62 1.11
CA ILE A 138 9.14 -5.33 1.79
C ILE A 138 9.19 -5.54 3.31
N LEU A 139 8.37 -6.44 3.84
CA LEU A 139 8.31 -6.72 5.27
C LEU A 139 9.62 -7.28 5.82
N GLU A 140 10.27 -8.18 5.10
CA GLU A 140 11.60 -8.70 5.44
C GLU A 140 12.64 -7.58 5.52
N LYS A 141 12.69 -6.73 4.51
CA LYS A 141 13.64 -5.60 4.48
C LYS A 141 13.37 -4.56 5.57
N ILE A 142 12.10 -4.26 5.86
CA ILE A 142 11.74 -3.35 6.96
C ILE A 142 12.14 -3.94 8.32
N ASN A 143 11.94 -5.23 8.53
CA ASN A 143 12.31 -5.91 9.76
C ASN A 143 13.83 -5.96 9.99
N ASN A 144 14.63 -5.81 8.96
CA ASN A 144 16.09 -5.77 9.01
C ASN A 144 16.67 -4.35 9.18
N LEU A 145 15.81 -3.32 9.32
CA LEU A 145 16.20 -1.94 9.65
C LEU A 145 16.40 -1.77 11.16
#